data_b65e0ca13011ab08988a68cca1c3be1d
#
_entry.id   b65e0ca13011ab08988a68cca1c3be1d
#
_cell.length_a   1.000
_cell.length_b   1.000
_cell.length_c   1.000
_cell.angle_alpha   90.00
_cell.angle_beta   90.00
_cell.angle_gamma   90.00
#
_symmetry.space_group_name_H-M   'P 1'
#
loop_
_entity.id
_entity.type
_entity.pdbx_description
1 polymer ?
#
loop_
_entity_poly.entity_id
_entity_poly.type
_entity_poly.pdbx_seq_one_letter_code
_entity_poly.pdbx_strand_id
1 'polypeptide(L)'
;MIYLVNASPNKDGNSVKFAKKFLAGKEFETVHLVDYHIEQYGQKAEQDQFFQVYEKLSQADVLVFTSPIYWWSFSGLLKTFLDRVADVPYPTEALKDKQVFFLLQGSQPSKEVEMLDYVMNRFCSNYGLQYQGLAVSDYELNEIEG
;
A
#
# COMPACT_ATOMS: atom_id res chain seq x y z
N MET A 1 -3.14 -2.59 15.53
CA MET A 1 -4.12 -2.08 14.55
C MET A 1 -3.63 -2.35 13.14
N ILE A 2 -4.53 -2.83 12.29
CA ILE A 2 -4.26 -3.11 10.87
C ILE A 2 -4.98 -2.07 10.02
N TYR A 3 -4.27 -1.44 9.10
CA TYR A 3 -4.86 -0.61 8.06
C TYR A 3 -4.71 -1.27 6.69
N LEU A 4 -5.83 -1.43 6.00
CA LEU A 4 -5.86 -1.76 4.59
C LEU A 4 -5.81 -0.44 3.80
N VAL A 5 -4.79 -0.28 2.97
CA VAL A 5 -4.65 0.87 2.09
C VAL A 5 -5.06 0.44 0.69
N ASN A 6 -6.25 0.84 0.29
CA ASN A 6 -6.78 0.51 -1.04
C ASN A 6 -6.33 1.56 -2.06
N ALA A 7 -5.47 1.14 -2.98
CA ALA A 7 -4.96 1.96 -4.07
C ALA A 7 -5.70 1.72 -5.40
N SER A 8 -6.87 1.09 -5.34
CA SER A 8 -7.77 0.98 -6.48
C SER A 8 -8.75 2.15 -6.51
N PRO A 9 -9.16 2.65 -7.68
CA PRO A 9 -10.26 3.60 -7.77
C PRO A 9 -11.61 2.98 -7.41
N ASN A 10 -11.69 1.64 -7.36
CA ASN A 10 -12.91 0.90 -6.99
C ASN A 10 -12.82 0.48 -5.53
N LYS A 11 -13.83 0.86 -4.74
CA LYS A 11 -13.84 0.54 -3.30
C LYS A 11 -14.27 -0.88 -2.99
N ASP A 12 -14.83 -1.59 -3.95
CA ASP A 12 -15.30 -2.98 -3.81
C ASP A 12 -14.89 -3.87 -4.98
N GLY A 13 -13.83 -3.49 -5.68
CA GLY A 13 -13.29 -4.24 -6.81
C GLY A 13 -12.40 -5.41 -6.40
N ASN A 14 -11.71 -5.98 -7.40
CA ASN A 14 -10.90 -7.18 -7.20
C ASN A 14 -9.77 -7.00 -6.20
N SER A 15 -9.13 -5.84 -6.19
CA SER A 15 -8.03 -5.55 -5.25
C SER A 15 -8.50 -5.61 -3.80
N VAL A 16 -9.65 -4.99 -3.51
CA VAL A 16 -10.23 -4.99 -2.17
C VAL A 16 -10.70 -6.39 -1.77
N LYS A 17 -11.36 -7.10 -2.70
CA LYS A 17 -11.82 -8.47 -2.45
C LYS A 17 -10.66 -9.40 -2.12
N PHE A 18 -9.56 -9.27 -2.85
CA PHE A 18 -8.35 -10.05 -2.59
C PHE A 18 -7.76 -9.74 -1.21
N ALA A 19 -7.70 -8.47 -0.86
CA ALA A 19 -7.21 -8.05 0.45
C ALA A 19 -8.11 -8.53 1.58
N LYS A 20 -9.44 -8.52 1.39
CA LYS A 20 -10.38 -9.03 2.39
C LYS A 20 -10.23 -10.54 2.62
N LYS A 21 -9.87 -11.30 1.60
CA LYS A 21 -9.54 -12.72 1.79
C LYS A 21 -8.34 -12.87 2.72
N PHE A 22 -7.30 -12.09 2.47
CA PHE A 22 -6.08 -12.08 3.30
C PHE A 22 -6.40 -11.71 4.76
N LEU A 23 -7.30 -10.76 4.94
CA LEU A 23 -7.66 -10.22 6.26
C LEU A 23 -8.85 -10.92 6.91
N ALA A 24 -9.33 -12.03 6.35
CA ALA A 24 -10.48 -12.75 6.89
C ALA A 24 -10.26 -13.14 8.36
N GLY A 25 -11.24 -12.83 9.22
CA GLY A 25 -11.16 -13.11 10.63
C GLY A 25 -10.35 -12.11 11.46
N LYS A 26 -9.83 -11.06 10.83
CA LYS A 26 -9.06 -10.02 11.51
C LYS A 26 -9.84 -8.70 11.52
N GLU A 27 -9.66 -7.91 12.57
CA GLU A 27 -10.20 -6.55 12.62
C GLU A 27 -9.22 -5.60 11.92
N PHE A 28 -9.74 -4.74 11.06
CA PHE A 28 -8.94 -3.77 10.33
C PHE A 28 -9.76 -2.55 9.95
N GLU A 29 -9.06 -1.43 9.75
CA GLU A 29 -9.64 -0.22 9.17
C GLU A 29 -9.19 -0.12 7.72
N THR A 30 -9.96 0.59 6.89
CA THR A 30 -9.62 0.78 5.47
C THR A 30 -9.46 2.26 5.15
N VAL A 31 -8.41 2.59 4.43
CA VAL A 31 -8.22 3.89 3.80
C VAL A 31 -8.31 3.67 2.29
N HIS A 32 -9.30 4.30 1.65
CA HIS A 32 -9.42 4.31 0.19
C HIS A 32 -8.72 5.57 -0.32
N LEU A 33 -7.58 5.41 -0.98
CA LEU A 33 -6.80 6.56 -1.45
C LEU A 33 -7.59 7.44 -2.42
N VAL A 34 -8.53 6.84 -3.17
CA VAL A 34 -9.38 7.59 -4.11
C VAL A 34 -10.28 8.63 -3.41
N ASP A 35 -10.55 8.47 -2.13
CA ASP A 35 -11.39 9.41 -1.37
C ASP A 35 -10.64 10.68 -0.96
N TYR A 36 -9.33 10.72 -1.17
CA TYR A 36 -8.49 11.83 -0.71
C TYR A 36 -7.85 12.54 -1.88
N HIS A 37 -7.71 13.84 -1.77
CA HIS A 37 -6.96 14.64 -2.72
C HIS A 37 -5.48 14.61 -2.32
N ILE A 38 -4.67 13.84 -3.04
CA ILE A 38 -3.23 13.72 -2.80
C ILE A 38 -2.50 14.22 -4.04
N GLU A 39 -1.81 15.35 -3.90
CA GLU A 39 -1.01 15.90 -4.99
C GLU A 39 0.24 15.07 -5.23
N GLN A 40 0.70 15.07 -6.47
CA GLN A 40 1.97 14.45 -6.82
C GLN A 40 3.13 15.18 -6.15
N TYR A 41 4.20 14.46 -5.92
CA TYR A 41 5.42 15.03 -5.33
C TYR A 41 5.87 16.26 -6.14
N GLY A 42 6.18 17.34 -5.42
CA GLY A 42 6.59 18.60 -6.03
C GLY A 42 5.46 19.54 -6.41
N GLN A 43 4.22 19.09 -6.44
CA GLN A 43 3.05 19.95 -6.67
C GLN A 43 2.46 20.39 -5.34
N LYS A 44 1.92 21.59 -5.32
CA LYS A 44 1.33 22.18 -4.12
C LYS A 44 -0.11 22.57 -4.37
N ALA A 45 -1.00 22.18 -3.43
CA ALA A 45 -2.39 22.58 -3.44
C ALA A 45 -2.87 22.72 -1.99
N GLU A 46 -3.71 23.73 -1.74
CA GLU A 46 -4.23 23.98 -0.39
C GLU A 46 -5.11 22.84 0.11
N GLN A 47 -5.78 22.14 -0.80
CA GLN A 47 -6.69 21.03 -0.47
C GLN A 47 -5.98 19.68 -0.39
N ASP A 48 -4.65 19.63 -0.47
CA ASP A 48 -3.90 18.38 -0.39
C ASP A 48 -4.11 17.71 0.98
N GLN A 49 -4.43 16.41 0.95
CA GLN A 49 -4.78 15.65 2.14
C GLN A 49 -3.75 14.55 2.47
N PHE A 50 -2.55 14.63 1.89
CA PHE A 50 -1.55 13.58 2.11
C PHE A 50 -1.24 13.38 3.60
N PHE A 51 -0.98 14.45 4.35
CA PHE A 51 -0.63 14.33 5.76
C PHE A 51 -1.78 13.79 6.61
N GLN A 52 -3.01 14.08 6.23
CA GLN A 52 -4.20 13.52 6.88
C GLN A 52 -4.22 11.99 6.75
N VAL A 53 -3.92 11.46 5.58
CA VAL A 53 -3.83 10.02 5.34
C VAL A 53 -2.63 9.44 6.08
N TYR A 54 -1.47 10.08 5.94
CA TYR A 54 -0.25 9.63 6.58
C TYR A 54 -0.41 9.49 8.11
N GLU A 55 -1.04 10.47 8.76
CA GLU A 55 -1.27 10.42 10.20
C GLU A 55 -2.14 9.23 10.61
N LYS A 56 -3.16 8.91 9.83
CA LYS A 56 -3.96 7.70 10.07
C LYS A 56 -3.09 6.46 10.01
N LEU A 57 -2.31 6.32 8.95
CA LEU A 57 -1.48 5.14 8.74
C LEU A 57 -0.35 5.02 9.75
N SER A 58 0.11 6.14 10.30
CA SER A 58 1.16 6.12 11.33
C SER A 58 0.72 5.45 12.62
N GLN A 59 -0.59 5.30 12.83
CA GLN A 59 -1.13 4.61 14.01
C GLN A 59 -1.18 3.09 13.84
N ALA A 60 -0.94 2.58 12.66
CA ALA A 60 -1.00 1.15 12.38
C ALA A 60 0.24 0.42 12.89
N ASP A 61 0.07 -0.83 13.27
CA ASP A 61 1.17 -1.79 13.45
C ASP A 61 1.42 -2.56 12.17
N VAL A 62 0.37 -2.75 11.38
CA VAL A 62 0.41 -3.50 10.13
C VAL A 62 -0.27 -2.68 9.02
N LEU A 63 0.43 -2.55 7.90
CA LEU A 63 -0.09 -1.91 6.69
C LEU A 63 -0.22 -2.96 5.60
N VAL A 64 -1.41 -3.07 5.04
CA VAL A 64 -1.67 -3.95 3.90
C VAL A 64 -2.00 -3.05 2.72
N PHE A 65 -1.07 -2.94 1.78
CA PHE A 65 -1.31 -2.19 0.54
C PHE A 65 -1.91 -3.13 -0.49
N THR A 66 -3.01 -2.72 -1.11
CA THR A 66 -3.58 -3.45 -2.23
C THR A 66 -3.72 -2.53 -3.44
N SER A 67 -3.34 -3.02 -4.61
CA SER A 67 -3.35 -2.23 -5.85
C SER A 67 -3.67 -3.09 -7.06
N PRO A 68 -4.40 -2.55 -8.04
CA PRO A 68 -4.45 -3.17 -9.36
C PRO A 68 -3.09 -3.00 -10.06
N ILE A 69 -2.85 -3.86 -11.05
CA ILE A 69 -1.72 -3.71 -11.96
C ILE A 69 -2.20 -2.94 -13.19
N TYR A 70 -1.69 -1.72 -13.34
CA TYR A 70 -1.97 -0.85 -14.50
C TYR A 70 -0.67 -0.64 -15.25
N TRP A 71 -0.66 -0.97 -16.53
CA TRP A 71 0.54 -0.78 -17.38
C TRP A 71 1.80 -1.36 -16.73
N TRP A 72 1.71 -2.62 -16.31
CA TRP A 72 2.82 -3.36 -15.69
C TRP A 72 3.39 -2.70 -14.45
N SER A 73 2.57 -1.95 -13.72
CA SER A 73 2.97 -1.31 -12.47
C SER A 73 1.78 -1.26 -11.50
N PHE A 74 2.05 -0.88 -10.27
CA PHE A 74 0.96 -0.57 -9.35
C PHE A 74 0.32 0.78 -9.74
N SER A 75 -0.84 1.07 -9.18
CA SER A 75 -1.64 2.23 -9.58
C SER A 75 -0.91 3.54 -9.33
N GLY A 76 -1.29 4.58 -10.10
CA GLY A 76 -0.82 5.94 -9.84
C GLY A 76 -1.18 6.45 -8.45
N LEU A 77 -2.33 6.02 -7.90
CA LEU A 77 -2.72 6.36 -6.53
C LEU A 77 -1.67 5.88 -5.53
N LEU A 78 -1.17 4.65 -5.68
CA LEU A 78 -0.17 4.12 -4.76
C LEU A 78 1.18 4.82 -4.96
N LYS A 79 1.62 4.98 -6.21
CA LYS A 79 2.91 5.61 -6.48
C LYS A 79 2.94 7.04 -5.95
N THR A 80 1.87 7.80 -6.17
CA THR A 80 1.76 9.17 -5.65
C THR A 80 1.88 9.19 -4.13
N PHE A 81 1.19 8.28 -3.45
CA PHE A 81 1.26 8.21 -1.99
C PHE A 81 2.68 7.89 -1.53
N LEU A 82 3.31 6.85 -2.11
CA LEU A 82 4.68 6.45 -1.72
C LEU A 82 5.68 7.57 -1.97
N ASP A 83 5.58 8.26 -3.11
CA ASP A 83 6.47 9.39 -3.42
C ASP A 83 6.35 10.50 -2.37
N ARG A 84 5.15 10.75 -1.88
CA ARG A 84 4.88 11.82 -0.93
C ARG A 84 5.41 11.53 0.47
N VAL A 85 5.72 10.29 0.80
CA VAL A 85 6.35 9.98 2.10
C VAL A 85 7.68 10.73 2.26
N ALA A 86 8.35 11.06 1.16
CA ALA A 86 9.56 11.88 1.17
C ALA A 86 9.33 13.30 1.73
N ASP A 87 8.09 13.80 1.77
CA ASP A 87 7.77 15.11 2.33
C ASP A 87 7.64 15.09 3.86
N VAL A 88 7.62 13.91 4.47
CA VAL A 88 7.43 13.77 5.92
C VAL A 88 8.76 14.03 6.64
N PRO A 89 8.79 14.94 7.63
CA PRO A 89 9.96 15.07 8.48
C PRO A 89 10.15 13.79 9.32
N TYR A 90 11.36 13.23 9.30
CA TYR A 90 11.72 12.05 10.10
C TYR A 90 10.77 10.85 9.90
N PRO A 91 10.50 10.43 8.64
CA PRO A 91 9.52 9.36 8.38
C PRO A 91 9.93 8.02 9.01
N THR A 92 11.22 7.76 9.14
CA THR A 92 11.72 6.52 9.73
C THR A 92 11.27 6.36 11.19
N GLU A 93 11.19 7.45 11.95
CA GLU A 93 10.73 7.39 13.34
C GLU A 93 9.28 6.94 13.45
N ALA A 94 8.42 7.46 12.55
CA ALA A 94 7.00 7.17 12.57
C ALA A 94 6.66 5.81 11.97
N LEU A 95 7.45 5.33 11.01
CA LEU A 95 7.16 4.12 10.24
C LEU A 95 7.92 2.89 10.74
N LYS A 96 8.98 3.09 11.51
CA LYS A 96 9.87 2.01 11.95
C LYS A 96 9.09 0.84 12.57
N ASP A 97 9.48 -0.35 12.18
CA ASP A 97 8.98 -1.64 12.70
C ASP A 97 7.54 -2.00 12.35
N LYS A 98 6.83 -1.16 11.57
CA LYS A 98 5.52 -1.56 11.06
C LYS A 98 5.70 -2.67 10.03
N GLN A 99 4.82 -3.67 10.10
CA GLN A 99 4.79 -4.74 9.08
C GLN A 99 4.05 -4.27 7.84
N VAL A 100 4.55 -4.64 6.66
CA VAL A 100 3.94 -4.27 5.38
C VAL A 100 3.73 -5.51 4.53
N PHE A 101 2.48 -5.71 4.11
CA PHE A 101 2.10 -6.72 3.12
C PHE A 101 1.67 -6.03 1.83
N PHE A 102 1.99 -6.61 0.70
CA PHE A 102 1.69 -6.02 -0.60
C PHE A 102 0.89 -7.00 -1.46
N LEU A 103 -0.33 -6.59 -1.83
CA LEU A 103 -1.26 -7.43 -2.57
C LEU A 103 -1.57 -6.79 -3.93
N LEU A 104 -1.30 -7.51 -5.01
CA LEU A 104 -1.52 -7.01 -6.36
C LEU A 104 -2.55 -7.86 -7.09
N GLN A 105 -3.38 -7.23 -7.89
CA GLN A 105 -4.35 -7.91 -8.75
C GLN A 105 -4.30 -7.38 -10.18
N GLY A 106 -4.22 -8.30 -11.12
CA GLY A 106 -4.22 -7.98 -12.54
C GLY A 106 -4.66 -9.18 -13.36
N SER A 107 -5.01 -8.94 -14.63
CA SER A 107 -5.52 -9.99 -15.51
C SER A 107 -4.44 -11.01 -15.93
N GLN A 108 -3.20 -10.56 -16.07
CA GLN A 108 -2.08 -11.40 -16.50
C GLN A 108 -0.78 -10.96 -15.81
N PRO A 109 -0.63 -11.25 -14.49
CA PRO A 109 0.61 -10.92 -13.80
C PRO A 109 1.81 -11.63 -14.45
N SER A 110 2.91 -10.91 -14.61
CA SER A 110 4.12 -11.44 -15.27
C SER A 110 5.38 -10.87 -14.62
N LYS A 111 6.39 -10.52 -15.40
CA LYS A 111 7.70 -10.06 -14.88
C LYS A 111 7.64 -8.81 -14.03
N GLU A 112 6.64 -7.95 -14.20
CA GLU A 112 6.47 -6.75 -13.39
C GLU A 112 6.30 -7.08 -11.90
N VAL A 113 5.79 -8.26 -11.57
CA VAL A 113 5.60 -8.65 -10.18
C VAL A 113 6.92 -8.65 -9.41
N GLU A 114 7.99 -9.17 -10.00
CA GLU A 114 9.33 -9.15 -9.40
C GLU A 114 9.84 -7.73 -9.20
N MET A 115 9.61 -6.86 -10.20
CA MET A 115 10.03 -5.46 -10.12
C MET A 115 9.26 -4.71 -9.04
N LEU A 116 7.96 -4.95 -8.93
CA LEU A 116 7.12 -4.28 -7.94
C LEU A 116 7.42 -4.77 -6.52
N ASP A 117 7.72 -6.04 -6.37
CA ASP A 117 8.20 -6.60 -5.11
C ASP A 117 9.52 -5.91 -4.69
N TYR A 118 10.45 -5.77 -5.63
CA TYR A 118 11.71 -5.06 -5.40
C TYR A 118 11.48 -3.61 -4.95
N VAL A 119 10.60 -2.88 -5.64
CA VAL A 119 10.30 -1.48 -5.31
C VAL A 119 9.76 -1.37 -3.89
N MET A 120 8.77 -2.20 -3.53
CA MET A 120 8.18 -2.16 -2.19
C MET A 120 9.20 -2.55 -1.12
N ASN A 121 10.03 -3.55 -1.39
CA ASN A 121 11.08 -3.95 -0.47
C ASN A 121 12.08 -2.81 -0.22
N ARG A 122 12.49 -2.11 -1.29
CA ARG A 122 13.40 -0.96 -1.16
C ARG A 122 12.77 0.20 -0.40
N PHE A 123 11.49 0.49 -0.68
CA PHE A 123 10.76 1.51 0.06
C PHE A 123 10.73 1.18 1.54
N CYS A 124 10.35 -0.04 1.89
CA CYS A 124 10.28 -0.47 3.29
C CYS A 124 11.64 -0.41 3.97
N SER A 125 12.69 -0.89 3.31
CA SER A 125 14.05 -0.88 3.84
C SER A 125 14.50 0.55 4.14
N ASN A 126 14.17 1.49 3.26
CA ASN A 126 14.58 2.90 3.42
C ASN A 126 13.96 3.55 4.66
N TYR A 127 12.75 3.16 5.02
CA TYR A 127 12.01 3.77 6.14
C TYR A 127 11.92 2.89 7.38
N GLY A 128 12.64 1.78 7.43
CA GLY A 128 12.64 0.89 8.59
C GLY A 128 11.37 0.07 8.77
N LEU A 129 10.55 -0.05 7.72
CA LEU A 129 9.38 -0.92 7.69
C LEU A 129 9.81 -2.37 7.52
N GLN A 130 9.07 -3.29 8.10
CA GLN A 130 9.32 -4.73 7.97
C GLN A 130 8.45 -5.30 6.85
N TYR A 131 9.05 -5.46 5.67
CA TYR A 131 8.35 -5.97 4.49
C TYR A 131 8.15 -7.48 4.60
N GLN A 132 6.89 -7.93 4.52
CA GLN A 132 6.51 -9.33 4.69
C GLN A 132 6.34 -10.07 3.37
N GLY A 133 6.26 -9.35 2.26
CA GLY A 133 6.18 -9.95 0.93
C GLY A 133 4.98 -9.50 0.11
N LEU A 134 4.94 -10.00 -1.12
CA LEU A 134 3.93 -9.68 -2.13
C LEU A 134 3.16 -10.93 -2.50
N ALA A 135 1.86 -10.81 -2.73
CA ALA A 135 1.03 -11.87 -3.27
C ALA A 135 0.16 -11.35 -4.42
N VAL A 136 0.01 -12.17 -5.46
CA VAL A 136 -0.89 -11.89 -6.60
C VAL A 136 -1.92 -12.99 -6.79
N SER A 137 -1.83 -14.08 -6.01
CA SER A 137 -2.75 -15.23 -6.10
C SER A 137 -3.11 -15.74 -4.72
N ASP A 138 -4.21 -16.49 -4.65
CA ASP A 138 -4.65 -17.10 -3.38
C ASP A 138 -3.59 -18.03 -2.78
N TYR A 139 -2.82 -18.73 -3.64
CA TYR A 139 -1.74 -19.60 -3.18
C TYR A 139 -0.66 -18.80 -2.43
N GLU A 140 -0.26 -17.66 -3.00
CA GLU A 140 0.78 -16.82 -2.41
C GLU A 140 0.32 -16.13 -1.13
N LEU A 141 -1.00 -15.87 -0.96
CA LEU A 141 -1.53 -15.33 0.29
C LEU A 141 -1.15 -16.21 1.48
N ASN A 142 -1.20 -17.53 1.32
CA ASN A 142 -0.86 -18.46 2.39
C ASN A 142 0.63 -18.42 2.72
N GLU A 143 1.47 -18.11 1.76
CA GLU A 143 2.93 -18.05 1.96
C GLU A 143 3.36 -16.83 2.77
N ILE A 144 2.72 -15.68 2.56
CA ILE A 144 3.10 -14.45 3.26
C ILE A 144 2.38 -14.27 4.61
N GLU A 145 1.29 -14.99 4.83
CA GLU A 145 0.53 -14.91 6.07
C GLU A 145 1.25 -15.56 7.26
N GLY A 146 2.09 -16.50 6.96
CA GLY A 146 2.84 -17.25 7.97
C GLY A 146 3.68 -16.40 8.85
#